data_15c5a230beba7f9854c27ac0f31ebee0
#
_entry.id   15c5a230beba7f9854c27ac0f31ebee0
#
_cell.length_a   1.000
_cell.length_b   1.000
_cell.length_c   1.000
_cell.angle_alpha   90.00
_cell.angle_beta   90.00
_cell.angle_gamma   90.00
#
_symmetry.space_group_name_H-M   'P 1'
#
loop_
_entity.id
_entity.type
_entity.pdbx_description
1 polymer ?
#
loop_
_entity_poly.entity_id
_entity_poly.type
_entity_poly.pdbx_seq_one_letter_code
_entity_poly.pdbx_strand_id
1 'polypeptide(L)'
;MEKAYYLGLDQGTTGETALLLDRDMRVVARGYHEHRQFFPKPGWVEHVPQEILDSLLKAAEQAMRNAGVCWEQIRSIGLANQGETCLMWDRYTGEPVYPAIVWQDRRTSTAADALAQQHREDIQQRTGLIVDGYFSATKLQWIMDNVPQVREKIEKGQLLAGTLDSWLVWKLTGGALHVTDCATASRTMLFNIHEKRWDTVLLDLLGVPEEILPQVRECAGDFGTTLPRYTGGESIPICGLIVDQQSALYAQNCFTPGSAKVTYGTGCFMLMNAGKTPVTSHSGLLTSIAWQLRGETTYALDAGIYVAGAAIQWLKNQMGLIRSAADTEAMALRTQDNGGVYFVPAFSGLAAPHWDQYARGTMVGITGGTTREQIVRATLESIAYQVSDNLKVMRSDSGIPIERIRV
;
A
#
# COMPACT_ATOMS: atom_id res chain seq x y z
N MET A 1 -24.26 26.80 3.17
CA MET A 1 -24.94 25.48 3.35
C MET A 1 -24.37 24.75 4.56
N GLU A 2 -25.14 23.86 5.20
CA GLU A 2 -24.64 23.11 6.34
C GLU A 2 -23.60 22.05 5.89
N LYS A 3 -22.43 22.04 6.55
CA LYS A 3 -21.37 21.03 6.26
C LYS A 3 -21.77 19.68 6.87
N ALA A 4 -22.29 18.78 6.04
CA ALA A 4 -22.94 17.54 6.45
C ALA A 4 -22.23 16.26 6.00
N TYR A 5 -21.23 16.36 5.10
CA TYR A 5 -20.60 15.22 4.48
C TYR A 5 -19.10 15.15 4.76
N TYR A 6 -18.56 13.95 4.74
CA TYR A 6 -17.14 13.66 4.79
C TYR A 6 -16.71 13.04 3.46
N LEU A 7 -15.52 13.36 3.00
CA LEU A 7 -14.97 12.84 1.77
C LEU A 7 -13.74 11.98 2.09
N GLY A 8 -13.84 10.67 1.86
CA GLY A 8 -12.72 9.75 1.88
C GLY A 8 -12.12 9.62 0.49
N LEU A 9 -10.82 9.86 0.35
CA LEU A 9 -10.08 9.75 -0.89
C LEU A 9 -9.06 8.62 -0.74
N ASP A 10 -9.12 7.62 -1.63
CA ASP A 10 -8.20 6.49 -1.65
C ASP A 10 -7.38 6.55 -2.94
N GLN A 11 -6.09 6.82 -2.78
CA GLN A 11 -5.12 6.87 -3.86
C GLN A 11 -4.55 5.46 -4.07
N GLY A 12 -5.11 4.72 -5.02
CA GLY A 12 -4.72 3.35 -5.32
C GLY A 12 -3.63 3.21 -6.40
N THR A 13 -3.23 1.99 -6.69
CA THR A 13 -2.17 1.70 -7.67
C THR A 13 -2.64 1.89 -9.12
N THR A 14 -3.91 1.61 -9.42
CA THR A 14 -4.45 1.66 -10.79
C THR A 14 -5.44 2.79 -11.00
N GLY A 15 -5.88 3.42 -9.93
CA GLY A 15 -6.86 4.51 -9.97
C GLY A 15 -7.31 4.88 -8.56
N GLU A 16 -8.02 5.98 -8.47
CA GLU A 16 -8.45 6.63 -7.25
C GLU A 16 -9.92 6.38 -6.99
N THR A 17 -10.25 6.12 -5.74
CA THR A 17 -11.63 6.01 -5.27
C THR A 17 -11.95 7.18 -4.34
N ALA A 18 -13.11 7.76 -4.54
CA ALA A 18 -13.69 8.72 -3.60
C ALA A 18 -14.98 8.15 -3.01
N LEU A 19 -15.09 8.23 -1.69
CA LEU A 19 -16.31 7.87 -0.95
C LEU A 19 -16.88 9.11 -0.31
N LEU A 20 -18.14 9.40 -0.60
CA LEU A 20 -18.90 10.42 0.11
C LEU A 20 -19.69 9.76 1.22
N LEU A 21 -19.50 10.25 2.47
CA LEU A 21 -20.15 9.71 3.66
C LEU A 21 -21.03 10.79 4.30
N ASP A 22 -22.17 10.36 4.84
CA ASP A 22 -23.02 11.21 5.65
C ASP A 22 -22.52 11.34 7.11
N ARG A 23 -23.30 12.01 7.97
CA ARG A 23 -22.97 12.19 9.39
C ARG A 23 -22.96 10.89 10.20
N ASP A 24 -23.68 9.88 9.74
CA ASP A 24 -23.72 8.55 10.35
C ASP A 24 -22.63 7.63 9.79
N MET A 25 -21.70 8.17 8.99
CA MET A 25 -20.61 7.45 8.32
C MET A 25 -21.13 6.39 7.31
N ARG A 26 -22.31 6.59 6.75
CA ARG A 26 -22.84 5.74 5.69
C ARG A 26 -22.37 6.27 4.35
N VAL A 27 -21.96 5.34 3.47
CA VAL A 27 -21.56 5.68 2.10
C VAL A 27 -22.80 6.14 1.32
N VAL A 28 -22.81 7.40 0.90
CA VAL A 28 -23.88 8.01 0.10
C VAL A 28 -23.62 7.86 -1.39
N ALA A 29 -22.36 8.01 -1.80
CA ALA A 29 -21.94 7.85 -3.18
C ALA A 29 -20.47 7.46 -3.29
N ARG A 30 -20.11 6.94 -4.46
CA ARG A 30 -18.75 6.59 -4.85
C ARG A 30 -18.41 7.23 -6.20
N GLY A 31 -17.15 7.64 -6.34
CA GLY A 31 -16.51 7.98 -7.61
C GLY A 31 -15.25 7.14 -7.80
N TYR A 32 -14.88 6.92 -9.06
CA TYR A 32 -13.67 6.20 -9.41
C TYR A 32 -13.08 6.76 -10.71
N HIS A 33 -11.76 6.93 -10.75
CA HIS A 33 -11.06 7.36 -11.95
C HIS A 33 -9.69 6.71 -12.04
N GLU A 34 -9.35 6.15 -13.20
CA GLU A 34 -8.05 5.52 -13.45
C GLU A 34 -6.99 6.55 -13.83
N HIS A 35 -5.73 6.21 -13.55
CA HIS A 35 -4.55 6.90 -14.08
C HIS A 35 -3.65 5.92 -14.83
N ARG A 36 -2.75 6.43 -15.65
CA ARG A 36 -1.83 5.61 -16.45
C ARG A 36 -0.71 5.05 -15.60
N GLN A 37 -0.34 3.80 -15.92
CA GLN A 37 0.86 3.17 -15.38
C GLN A 37 1.91 3.06 -16.50
N PHE A 38 3.17 3.28 -16.15
CA PHE A 38 4.27 3.25 -17.09
C PHE A 38 5.25 2.14 -16.71
N PHE A 39 5.70 1.38 -17.71
CA PHE A 39 6.63 0.26 -17.55
C PHE A 39 7.85 0.49 -18.47
N PRO A 40 8.75 1.45 -18.14
CA PRO A 40 9.80 1.88 -19.06
C PRO A 40 10.88 0.82 -19.33
N LYS A 41 11.06 -0.13 -18.40
CA LYS A 41 11.97 -1.29 -18.53
C LYS A 41 11.37 -2.49 -17.78
N PRO A 42 11.83 -3.74 -18.07
CA PRO A 42 11.41 -4.91 -17.30
C PRO A 42 11.62 -4.70 -15.79
N GLY A 43 10.56 -4.89 -15.00
CA GLY A 43 10.56 -4.71 -13.56
C GLY A 43 10.47 -3.26 -13.07
N TRP A 44 10.42 -2.27 -13.95
CA TRP A 44 10.23 -0.86 -13.60
C TRP A 44 8.75 -0.49 -13.68
N VAL A 45 8.27 0.23 -12.67
CA VAL A 45 6.87 0.72 -12.62
C VAL A 45 6.89 2.16 -12.14
N GLU A 46 6.31 3.05 -12.92
CA GLU A 46 6.30 4.49 -12.68
C GLU A 46 4.91 5.08 -12.84
N HIS A 47 4.62 6.09 -12.03
CA HIS A 47 3.42 6.91 -12.16
C HIS A 47 3.79 8.38 -12.39
N VAL A 48 2.94 9.11 -13.11
CA VAL A 48 2.99 10.57 -13.22
C VAL A 48 2.17 11.16 -12.07
N PRO A 49 2.80 11.81 -11.08
CA PRO A 49 2.09 12.28 -9.88
C PRO A 49 0.94 13.24 -10.18
N GLN A 50 1.08 14.10 -11.19
CA GLN A 50 0.03 15.03 -11.57
C GLN A 50 -1.22 14.31 -12.11
N GLU A 51 -1.07 13.19 -12.84
CA GLU A 51 -2.23 12.40 -13.29
C GLU A 51 -2.97 11.77 -12.11
N ILE A 52 -2.24 11.36 -11.07
CA ILE A 52 -2.83 10.86 -9.82
C ILE A 52 -3.67 11.94 -9.15
N LEU A 53 -3.13 13.15 -8.96
CA LEU A 53 -3.88 14.27 -8.38
C LEU A 53 -5.13 14.61 -9.19
N ASP A 54 -5.00 14.68 -10.51
CA ASP A 54 -6.12 15.00 -11.40
C ASP A 54 -7.20 13.90 -11.34
N SER A 55 -6.80 12.64 -11.28
CA SER A 55 -7.72 11.49 -11.16
C SER A 55 -8.42 11.45 -9.80
N LEU A 56 -7.70 11.78 -8.73
CA LEU A 56 -8.23 11.87 -7.38
C LEU A 56 -9.34 12.93 -7.29
N LEU A 57 -9.10 14.12 -7.86
CA LEU A 57 -10.08 15.19 -7.92
C LEU A 57 -11.29 14.83 -8.77
N LYS A 58 -11.09 14.18 -9.93
CA LYS A 58 -12.19 13.69 -10.78
C LYS A 58 -13.03 12.63 -10.08
N ALA A 59 -12.42 11.72 -9.33
CA ALA A 59 -13.13 10.74 -8.54
C ALA A 59 -13.98 11.42 -7.44
N ALA A 60 -13.42 12.43 -6.75
CA ALA A 60 -14.15 13.23 -5.77
C ALA A 60 -15.37 13.94 -6.39
N GLU A 61 -15.17 14.65 -7.51
CA GLU A 61 -16.25 15.32 -8.22
C GLU A 61 -17.33 14.32 -8.71
N GLN A 62 -16.92 13.14 -9.16
CA GLN A 62 -17.88 12.10 -9.59
C GLN A 62 -18.75 11.63 -8.41
N ALA A 63 -18.14 11.36 -7.24
CA ALA A 63 -18.88 10.98 -6.04
C ALA A 63 -19.91 12.05 -5.66
N MET A 64 -19.49 13.32 -5.66
CA MET A 64 -20.37 14.43 -5.32
C MET A 64 -21.50 14.63 -6.34
N ARG A 65 -21.20 14.55 -7.64
CA ARG A 65 -22.24 14.60 -8.70
C ARG A 65 -23.26 13.48 -8.54
N ASN A 66 -22.81 12.26 -8.23
CA ASN A 66 -23.70 11.11 -8.04
C ASN A 66 -24.66 11.30 -6.85
N ALA A 67 -24.28 12.11 -5.85
CA ALA A 67 -25.09 12.41 -4.67
C ALA A 67 -25.85 13.74 -4.76
N GLY A 68 -25.59 14.58 -5.77
CA GLY A 68 -26.12 15.95 -5.83
C GLY A 68 -25.56 16.87 -4.73
N VAL A 69 -24.32 16.62 -4.28
CA VAL A 69 -23.63 17.36 -3.20
C VAL A 69 -22.58 18.29 -3.81
N CYS A 70 -22.38 19.47 -3.23
CA CYS A 70 -21.36 20.43 -3.63
C CYS A 70 -20.28 20.59 -2.55
N TRP A 71 -19.15 21.22 -2.91
CA TRP A 71 -17.97 21.34 -2.04
C TRP A 71 -18.26 22.09 -0.73
N GLU A 72 -19.16 23.06 -0.73
CA GLU A 72 -19.59 23.83 0.46
C GLU A 72 -20.21 22.95 1.55
N GLN A 73 -20.71 21.76 1.19
CA GLN A 73 -21.32 20.80 2.10
C GLN A 73 -20.31 19.80 2.69
N ILE A 74 -19.06 19.81 2.19
CA ILE A 74 -18.00 18.92 2.69
C ILE A 74 -17.39 19.51 3.97
N ARG A 75 -17.38 18.70 5.02
CA ARG A 75 -16.85 19.07 6.33
C ARG A 75 -15.35 18.86 6.43
N SER A 76 -14.87 17.72 5.97
CA SER A 76 -13.45 17.37 5.96
C SER A 76 -13.13 16.29 4.96
N ILE A 77 -11.84 16.18 4.66
CA ILE A 77 -11.25 15.15 3.79
C ILE A 77 -10.37 14.21 4.64
N GLY A 78 -10.47 12.90 4.39
CA GLY A 78 -9.51 11.89 4.77
C GLY A 78 -8.84 11.32 3.52
N LEU A 79 -7.52 11.13 3.56
CA LEU A 79 -6.74 10.61 2.45
C LEU A 79 -6.09 9.27 2.83
N ALA A 80 -6.33 8.24 2.04
CA ALA A 80 -5.57 6.99 2.04
C ALA A 80 -4.70 6.92 0.78
N ASN A 81 -3.57 6.23 0.86
CA ASN A 81 -2.61 6.14 -0.24
C ASN A 81 -1.94 4.78 -0.32
N GLN A 82 -1.51 4.40 -1.53
CA GLN A 82 -0.58 3.28 -1.70
C GLN A 82 0.74 3.58 -0.97
N GLY A 83 1.23 2.63 -0.17
CA GLY A 83 2.18 2.88 0.92
C GLY A 83 3.58 3.31 0.52
N GLU A 84 4.29 2.51 -0.29
CA GLU A 84 5.74 2.61 -0.47
C GLU A 84 6.16 3.39 -1.72
N THR A 85 5.18 3.82 -2.52
CA THR A 85 5.40 4.65 -3.71
C THR A 85 5.93 6.01 -3.30
N CYS A 86 7.08 6.41 -3.83
CA CYS A 86 7.79 7.61 -3.41
C CYS A 86 8.31 8.44 -4.58
N LEU A 87 8.58 9.70 -4.27
CA LEU A 87 9.07 10.68 -5.23
C LEU A 87 9.87 11.78 -4.55
N MET A 88 10.55 12.58 -5.37
CA MET A 88 11.17 13.86 -4.98
C MET A 88 10.65 14.98 -5.86
N TRP A 89 10.51 16.18 -5.30
CA TRP A 89 9.97 17.34 -6.02
C TRP A 89 10.64 18.64 -5.60
N ASP A 90 10.56 19.61 -6.49
CA ASP A 90 11.01 20.98 -6.21
C ASP A 90 10.10 21.61 -5.15
N ARG A 91 10.71 22.12 -4.06
CA ARG A 91 9.97 22.67 -2.91
C ARG A 91 9.23 23.98 -3.18
N TYR A 92 9.53 24.64 -4.30
CA TYR A 92 8.89 25.90 -4.65
C TYR A 92 7.75 25.72 -5.65
N THR A 93 7.89 24.77 -6.57
CA THR A 93 6.92 24.54 -7.64
C THR A 93 6.05 23.30 -7.41
N GLY A 94 6.55 22.34 -6.64
CA GLY A 94 5.93 21.03 -6.46
C GLY A 94 6.06 20.12 -7.67
N GLU A 95 6.91 20.48 -8.64
CA GLU A 95 7.14 19.65 -9.81
C GLU A 95 8.09 18.50 -9.46
N PRO A 96 7.68 17.25 -9.73
CA PRO A 96 8.52 16.08 -9.49
C PRO A 96 9.79 16.13 -10.35
N VAL A 97 10.94 15.80 -9.75
CA VAL A 97 12.23 15.70 -10.48
C VAL A 97 12.33 14.42 -11.30
N TYR A 98 11.50 13.43 -10.97
CA TYR A 98 11.39 12.15 -11.64
C TYR A 98 9.96 11.61 -11.41
N PRO A 99 9.41 10.73 -12.27
CA PRO A 99 8.14 10.04 -12.00
C PRO A 99 8.16 9.33 -10.65
N ALA A 100 7.01 9.20 -10.01
CA ALA A 100 6.91 8.43 -8.77
C ALA A 100 7.29 6.97 -9.02
N ILE A 101 8.22 6.43 -8.24
CA ILE A 101 8.63 5.02 -8.31
C ILE A 101 7.66 4.21 -7.45
N VAL A 102 6.94 3.31 -8.11
CA VAL A 102 5.83 2.56 -7.50
C VAL A 102 6.35 1.44 -6.60
N TRP A 103 5.58 1.05 -5.60
CA TRP A 103 5.89 -0.05 -4.68
C TRP A 103 6.21 -1.38 -5.40
N GLN A 104 5.61 -1.62 -6.57
CA GLN A 104 5.84 -2.81 -7.40
C GLN A 104 7.19 -2.80 -8.13
N ASP A 105 7.86 -1.64 -8.20
CA ASP A 105 9.10 -1.46 -8.93
C ASP A 105 10.25 -2.27 -8.31
N ARG A 106 11.04 -2.92 -9.17
CA ARG A 106 12.13 -3.82 -8.78
C ARG A 106 13.52 -3.33 -9.19
N ARG A 107 13.63 -2.04 -9.65
CA ARG A 107 14.92 -1.49 -10.09
C ARG A 107 16.00 -1.49 -9.01
N THR A 108 15.60 -1.46 -7.75
CA THR A 108 16.52 -1.42 -6.60
C THR A 108 16.74 -2.78 -5.93
N SER A 109 16.23 -3.89 -6.49
CA SER A 109 16.35 -5.22 -5.88
C SER A 109 17.80 -5.61 -5.60
N THR A 110 18.72 -5.37 -6.55
CA THR A 110 20.14 -5.68 -6.36
C THR A 110 20.77 -4.86 -5.23
N ALA A 111 20.41 -3.58 -5.11
CA ALA A 111 20.90 -2.74 -4.02
C ALA A 111 20.32 -3.19 -2.67
N ALA A 112 19.05 -3.57 -2.64
CA ALA A 112 18.40 -4.13 -1.45
C ALA A 112 19.06 -5.47 -1.03
N ASP A 113 19.37 -6.37 -1.98
CA ASP A 113 20.07 -7.63 -1.68
C ASP A 113 21.45 -7.37 -1.07
N ALA A 114 22.22 -6.42 -1.61
CA ALA A 114 23.53 -6.04 -1.06
C ALA A 114 23.40 -5.44 0.36
N LEU A 115 22.40 -4.59 0.58
CA LEU A 115 22.10 -4.01 1.89
C LEU A 115 21.70 -5.09 2.90
N ALA A 116 20.88 -6.06 2.47
CA ALA A 116 20.43 -7.18 3.31
C ALA A 116 21.56 -8.09 3.80
N GLN A 117 22.63 -8.25 3.01
CA GLN A 117 23.79 -9.07 3.39
C GLN A 117 24.50 -8.54 4.65
N GLN A 118 24.46 -7.23 4.88
CA GLN A 118 25.20 -6.59 5.97
C GLN A 118 24.32 -6.07 7.10
N HIS A 119 23.08 -5.66 6.80
CA HIS A 119 22.25 -4.86 7.70
C HIS A 119 20.84 -5.40 7.95
N ARG A 120 20.54 -6.65 7.52
CA ARG A 120 19.19 -7.24 7.64
C ARG A 120 18.60 -7.13 9.03
N GLU A 121 19.34 -7.61 10.04
CA GLU A 121 18.84 -7.70 11.41
C GLU A 121 18.65 -6.32 12.05
N ASP A 122 19.59 -5.40 11.84
CA ASP A 122 19.51 -4.04 12.37
C ASP A 122 18.35 -3.26 11.76
N ILE A 123 18.16 -3.35 10.44
CA ILE A 123 17.03 -2.72 9.75
C ILE A 123 15.71 -3.31 10.23
N GLN A 124 15.60 -4.63 10.31
CA GLN A 124 14.37 -5.29 10.78
C GLN A 124 14.06 -4.90 12.23
N GLN A 125 15.04 -4.86 13.10
CA GLN A 125 14.84 -4.47 14.49
C GLN A 125 14.32 -3.04 14.64
N ARG A 126 14.82 -2.10 13.83
CA ARG A 126 14.42 -0.68 13.88
C ARG A 126 13.08 -0.42 13.23
N THR A 127 12.85 -1.04 12.08
CA THR A 127 11.72 -0.71 11.21
C THR A 127 10.57 -1.71 11.25
N GLY A 128 10.82 -2.94 11.75
CA GLY A 128 9.90 -4.07 11.63
C GLY A 128 9.81 -4.65 10.21
N LEU A 129 10.58 -4.13 9.25
CA LEU A 129 10.55 -4.51 7.85
C LEU A 129 11.76 -5.39 7.50
N ILE A 130 11.58 -6.24 6.51
CA ILE A 130 12.70 -6.88 5.84
C ILE A 130 13.39 -5.89 4.89
N VAL A 131 14.60 -6.21 4.45
CA VAL A 131 15.27 -5.42 3.41
C VAL A 131 14.83 -5.92 2.04
N ASP A 132 14.05 -5.11 1.33
CA ASP A 132 13.55 -5.42 -0.02
C ASP A 132 13.38 -4.12 -0.84
N GLY A 133 13.55 -4.21 -2.16
CA GLY A 133 13.28 -3.11 -3.08
C GLY A 133 11.82 -2.66 -3.13
N TYR A 134 10.95 -3.35 -2.42
CA TYR A 134 9.54 -2.97 -2.21
C TYR A 134 9.42 -1.62 -1.51
N PHE A 135 10.25 -1.33 -0.49
CA PHE A 135 10.16 -0.16 0.37
C PHE A 135 10.78 1.11 -0.26
N SER A 136 10.42 2.29 0.28
CA SER A 136 10.75 3.59 -0.32
C SER A 136 12.24 3.93 -0.28
N ALA A 137 12.95 3.51 0.78
CA ALA A 137 14.32 3.96 1.07
C ALA A 137 15.30 3.77 -0.10
N THR A 138 15.39 2.56 -0.65
CA THR A 138 16.29 2.28 -1.78
C THR A 138 15.87 2.99 -3.06
N LYS A 139 14.58 3.28 -3.24
CA LYS A 139 14.06 4.05 -4.37
C LYS A 139 14.44 5.53 -4.27
N LEU A 140 14.35 6.13 -3.08
CA LEU A 140 14.81 7.49 -2.83
C LEU A 140 16.33 7.59 -3.07
N GLN A 141 17.11 6.63 -2.54
CA GLN A 141 18.54 6.55 -2.83
C GLN A 141 18.80 6.47 -4.35
N TRP A 142 18.04 5.62 -5.06
CA TRP A 142 18.18 5.49 -6.51
C TRP A 142 17.93 6.83 -7.24
N ILE A 143 16.90 7.59 -6.84
CA ILE A 143 16.62 8.91 -7.44
C ILE A 143 17.80 9.85 -7.21
N MET A 144 18.37 9.91 -6.01
CA MET A 144 19.52 10.75 -5.69
C MET A 144 20.76 10.39 -6.51
N ASP A 145 20.96 9.12 -6.81
CA ASP A 145 22.16 8.63 -7.50
C ASP A 145 22.03 8.69 -9.02
N ASN A 146 20.82 8.57 -9.56
CA ASN A 146 20.62 8.38 -11.00
C ASN A 146 19.95 9.55 -11.71
N VAL A 147 19.31 10.47 -10.97
CA VAL A 147 18.68 11.65 -11.60
C VAL A 147 19.64 12.84 -11.55
N PRO A 148 19.97 13.45 -12.71
CA PRO A 148 20.93 14.53 -12.76
C PRO A 148 20.58 15.71 -11.84
N GLN A 149 21.59 16.29 -11.19
CA GLN A 149 21.50 17.49 -10.34
C GLN A 149 20.67 17.31 -9.04
N VAL A 150 20.11 16.12 -8.74
CA VAL A 150 19.28 15.94 -7.55
C VAL A 150 20.09 16.18 -6.28
N ARG A 151 21.28 15.59 -6.13
CA ARG A 151 22.14 15.79 -4.95
C ARG A 151 22.52 17.27 -4.77
N GLU A 152 22.92 17.96 -5.86
CA GLU A 152 23.23 19.40 -5.82
C GLU A 152 22.02 20.25 -5.38
N LYS A 153 20.81 19.92 -5.88
CA LYS A 153 19.58 20.62 -5.48
C LYS A 153 19.20 20.34 -4.02
N ILE A 154 19.48 19.15 -3.50
CA ILE A 154 19.29 18.81 -2.08
C ILE A 154 20.21 19.68 -1.23
N GLU A 155 21.51 19.75 -1.54
CA GLU A 155 22.48 20.60 -0.84
C GLU A 155 22.09 22.08 -0.83
N LYS A 156 21.40 22.53 -1.87
CA LYS A 156 20.86 23.90 -1.97
C LYS A 156 19.50 24.05 -1.24
N GLY A 157 18.97 23.01 -0.63
CA GLY A 157 17.69 23.03 0.06
C GLY A 157 16.48 23.22 -0.87
N GLN A 158 16.58 22.83 -2.15
CA GLN A 158 15.56 23.06 -3.18
C GLN A 158 14.58 21.89 -3.37
N LEU A 159 14.85 20.73 -2.77
CA LEU A 159 14.03 19.53 -2.95
C LEU A 159 13.38 19.10 -1.66
N LEU A 160 12.24 18.45 -1.83
CA LEU A 160 11.53 17.66 -0.83
C LEU A 160 11.38 16.24 -1.37
N ALA A 161 11.24 15.27 -0.45
CA ALA A 161 11.03 13.88 -0.75
C ALA A 161 9.94 13.28 0.15
N GLY A 162 9.34 12.20 -0.28
CA GLY A 162 8.40 11.45 0.54
C GLY A 162 7.59 10.46 -0.26
N THR A 163 6.63 9.86 0.41
CA THR A 163 5.60 9.02 -0.17
C THR A 163 4.51 9.88 -0.84
N LEU A 164 3.65 9.27 -1.64
CA LEU A 164 2.65 10.01 -2.43
C LEU A 164 1.72 10.90 -1.59
N ASP A 165 1.34 10.44 -0.40
CA ASP A 165 0.52 11.21 0.53
C ASP A 165 1.14 12.57 0.87
N SER A 166 2.43 12.61 1.15
CA SER A 166 3.13 13.85 1.50
C SER A 166 3.18 14.83 0.34
N TRP A 167 3.34 14.36 -0.90
CA TRP A 167 3.25 15.20 -2.08
C TRP A 167 1.82 15.67 -2.35
N LEU A 168 0.82 14.78 -2.19
CA LEU A 168 -0.59 15.14 -2.35
C LEU A 168 -1.03 16.21 -1.34
N VAL A 169 -0.67 16.04 -0.07
CA VAL A 169 -0.95 17.06 0.96
C VAL A 169 -0.22 18.36 0.62
N TRP A 170 1.05 18.29 0.21
CA TRP A 170 1.82 19.47 -0.20
C TRP A 170 1.12 20.21 -1.36
N LYS A 171 0.69 19.50 -2.40
CA LYS A 171 -0.04 20.10 -3.56
C LYS A 171 -1.39 20.66 -3.14
N LEU A 172 -2.18 19.90 -2.40
CA LEU A 172 -3.53 20.31 -1.97
C LEU A 172 -3.49 21.55 -1.05
N THR A 173 -2.45 21.68 -0.23
CA THR A 173 -2.27 22.82 0.69
C THR A 173 -1.44 23.97 0.08
N GLY A 174 -1.00 23.84 -1.18
CA GLY A 174 -0.21 24.87 -1.86
C GLY A 174 1.19 25.04 -1.31
N GLY A 175 1.81 24.00 -0.81
CA GLY A 175 3.15 24.00 -0.24
C GLY A 175 3.20 24.43 1.23
N ALA A 176 2.05 24.65 1.87
CA ALA A 176 2.00 25.07 3.28
C ALA A 176 2.48 23.99 4.24
N LEU A 177 2.27 22.71 3.90
CA LEU A 177 2.64 21.57 4.75
C LEU A 177 3.37 20.49 3.96
N HIS A 178 4.47 20.00 4.54
CA HIS A 178 5.18 18.81 4.11
C HIS A 178 5.11 17.80 5.25
N VAL A 179 4.12 16.93 5.20
CA VAL A 179 3.75 16.01 6.29
C VAL A 179 3.37 14.64 5.74
N THR A 180 3.55 13.62 6.56
CA THR A 180 3.05 12.26 6.37
C THR A 180 2.50 11.75 7.70
N ASP A 181 1.81 10.62 7.69
CA ASP A 181 1.42 9.94 8.92
C ASP A 181 2.41 8.83 9.32
N CYS A 182 2.36 8.41 10.60
CA CYS A 182 3.28 7.40 11.12
C CYS A 182 3.06 6.00 10.52
N ALA A 183 1.83 5.66 10.08
CA ALA A 183 1.57 4.38 9.43
C ALA A 183 2.25 4.33 8.06
N THR A 184 2.11 5.38 7.25
CA THR A 184 2.79 5.52 5.95
C THR A 184 4.31 5.61 6.15
N ALA A 185 4.81 6.43 7.09
CA ALA A 185 6.23 6.52 7.40
C ALA A 185 6.84 5.16 7.76
N SER A 186 6.11 4.30 8.48
CA SER A 186 6.56 2.95 8.84
C SER A 186 6.74 2.01 7.64
N ARG A 187 6.29 2.39 6.43
CA ARG A 187 6.47 1.64 5.18
C ARG A 187 7.70 2.07 4.38
N THR A 188 8.46 3.02 4.86
CA THR A 188 9.57 3.60 4.07
C THR A 188 10.91 2.87 4.23
N MET A 189 11.09 2.07 5.28
CA MET A 189 12.38 1.50 5.72
C MET A 189 13.39 2.60 6.17
N LEU A 190 12.89 3.79 6.53
CA LEU A 190 13.65 4.90 7.10
C LEU A 190 13.16 5.30 8.50
N PHE A 191 12.03 4.74 8.93
CA PHE A 191 11.32 5.14 10.13
C PHE A 191 11.48 4.11 11.24
N ASN A 192 11.90 4.57 12.42
CA ASN A 192 12.01 3.74 13.62
C ASN A 192 10.62 3.59 14.26
N ILE A 193 10.06 2.37 14.21
CA ILE A 193 8.71 2.12 14.74
C ILE A 193 8.64 2.14 16.27
N HIS A 194 9.76 2.01 16.97
CA HIS A 194 9.85 2.07 18.43
C HIS A 194 9.95 3.52 18.92
N GLU A 195 10.82 4.32 18.28
CA GLU A 195 11.06 5.72 18.62
C GLU A 195 10.06 6.67 17.94
N LYS A 196 9.37 6.20 16.90
CA LYS A 196 8.35 6.93 16.13
C LYS A 196 8.89 8.21 15.51
N ARG A 197 10.07 8.10 14.91
CA ARG A 197 10.75 9.18 14.19
C ARG A 197 11.60 8.61 13.04
N TRP A 198 12.04 9.45 12.16
CA TRP A 198 13.06 9.09 11.17
C TRP A 198 14.30 8.59 11.91
N ASP A 199 14.84 7.44 11.46
CA ASP A 199 15.97 6.79 12.11
C ASP A 199 17.28 7.32 11.54
N THR A 200 18.04 8.06 12.34
CA THR A 200 19.29 8.69 11.89
C THR A 200 20.32 7.68 11.38
N VAL A 201 20.37 6.47 11.95
CA VAL A 201 21.28 5.42 11.50
C VAL A 201 20.90 4.93 10.10
N LEU A 202 19.60 4.75 9.85
CA LEU A 202 19.10 4.34 8.52
C LEU A 202 19.23 5.46 7.48
N LEU A 203 19.01 6.69 7.90
CA LEU A 203 19.21 7.86 7.03
C LEU A 203 20.66 7.98 6.59
N ASP A 204 21.61 7.88 7.53
CA ASP A 204 23.05 7.90 7.22
C ASP A 204 23.46 6.72 6.33
N LEU A 205 22.99 5.51 6.65
CA LEU A 205 23.27 4.29 5.90
C LEU A 205 22.84 4.39 4.42
N LEU A 206 21.68 5.00 4.16
CA LEU A 206 21.11 5.14 2.83
C LEU A 206 21.42 6.48 2.17
N GLY A 207 22.12 7.36 2.88
CA GLY A 207 22.49 8.70 2.42
C GLY A 207 21.29 9.60 2.11
N VAL A 208 20.18 9.43 2.87
CA VAL A 208 18.94 10.24 2.73
C VAL A 208 18.96 11.35 3.78
N PRO A 209 19.07 12.62 3.40
CA PRO A 209 19.05 13.72 4.36
C PRO A 209 17.66 13.87 5.03
N GLU A 210 17.63 14.05 6.35
CA GLU A 210 16.36 14.18 7.10
C GLU A 210 15.58 15.45 6.69
N GLU A 211 16.27 16.52 6.34
CA GLU A 211 15.69 17.81 5.96
C GLU A 211 14.84 17.81 4.69
N ILE A 212 14.96 16.76 3.87
CA ILE A 212 14.10 16.59 2.69
C ILE A 212 12.84 15.78 3.00
N LEU A 213 12.77 15.10 4.16
CA LEU A 213 11.67 14.23 4.54
C LEU A 213 10.51 14.98 5.22
N PRO A 214 9.27 14.48 5.13
CA PRO A 214 8.10 15.12 5.74
C PRO A 214 8.12 15.00 7.27
N GLN A 215 7.49 15.96 7.93
CA GLN A 215 7.16 15.84 9.34
C GLN A 215 6.15 14.71 9.53
N VAL A 216 6.45 13.79 10.44
CA VAL A 216 5.56 12.67 10.76
C VAL A 216 4.52 13.10 11.79
N ARG A 217 3.25 12.78 11.55
CA ARG A 217 2.09 13.08 12.44
C ARG A 217 1.31 11.81 12.76
N GLU A 218 0.39 11.92 13.72
CA GLU A 218 -0.63 10.90 13.94
C GLU A 218 -1.56 10.77 12.74
N CYS A 219 -2.24 9.61 12.57
CA CYS A 219 -3.09 9.35 11.40
C CYS A 219 -4.36 10.21 11.34
N ALA A 220 -4.76 10.84 12.45
CA ALA A 220 -5.86 11.80 12.49
C ALA A 220 -5.44 13.07 13.21
N GLY A 221 -5.73 14.20 12.59
CA GLY A 221 -5.32 15.52 13.10
C GLY A 221 -5.45 16.61 12.06
N ASP A 222 -4.64 17.64 12.20
CA ASP A 222 -4.58 18.75 11.25
C ASP A 222 -3.50 18.48 10.19
N PHE A 223 -3.92 18.25 8.96
CA PHE A 223 -3.07 18.16 7.77
C PHE A 223 -3.27 19.34 6.82
N GLY A 224 -3.75 20.48 7.36
CA GLY A 224 -3.99 21.70 6.62
C GLY A 224 -5.34 21.74 5.93
N THR A 225 -5.50 22.74 5.06
CA THR A 225 -6.71 22.95 4.27
C THR A 225 -6.38 22.98 2.79
N THR A 226 -7.31 22.49 1.98
CA THR A 226 -7.15 22.51 0.52
C THR A 226 -7.15 23.93 -0.01
N LEU A 227 -6.38 24.17 -1.08
CA LEU A 227 -6.52 25.39 -1.86
C LEU A 227 -7.88 25.42 -2.58
N PRO A 228 -8.57 26.57 -2.59
CA PRO A 228 -9.89 26.73 -3.21
C PRO A 228 -9.96 26.26 -4.68
N ARG A 229 -8.86 26.37 -5.42
CA ARG A 229 -8.80 25.95 -6.82
C ARG A 229 -9.05 24.45 -7.05
N TYR A 230 -8.84 23.61 -6.03
CA TYR A 230 -9.05 22.15 -6.09
C TYR A 230 -10.44 21.73 -5.63
N THR A 231 -11.16 22.61 -4.96
CA THR A 231 -12.38 22.31 -4.22
C THR A 231 -13.48 23.36 -4.49
N GLY A 232 -13.60 23.77 -5.75
CA GLY A 232 -14.71 24.60 -6.22
C GLY A 232 -14.84 25.97 -5.56
N GLY A 233 -13.74 26.54 -5.04
CA GLY A 233 -13.74 27.81 -4.33
C GLY A 233 -13.69 27.70 -2.80
N GLU A 234 -13.81 26.48 -2.25
CA GLU A 234 -13.83 26.21 -0.82
C GLU A 234 -12.45 25.84 -0.27
N SER A 235 -12.21 26.14 1.01
CA SER A 235 -11.07 25.62 1.77
C SER A 235 -11.56 24.54 2.71
N ILE A 236 -11.17 23.28 2.46
CA ILE A 236 -11.67 22.11 3.19
C ILE A 236 -10.54 21.53 4.03
N PRO A 237 -10.71 21.31 5.34
CA PRO A 237 -9.67 20.72 6.18
C PRO A 237 -9.42 19.26 5.80
N ILE A 238 -8.13 18.88 5.77
CA ILE A 238 -7.66 17.50 5.66
C ILE A 238 -7.41 17.02 7.09
N CYS A 239 -8.19 16.02 7.55
CA CYS A 239 -8.21 15.61 8.95
C CYS A 239 -7.75 14.17 9.19
N GLY A 240 -7.46 13.43 8.13
CA GLY A 240 -6.98 12.05 8.22
C GLY A 240 -6.00 11.74 7.09
N LEU A 241 -4.95 11.03 7.43
CA LEU A 241 -3.92 10.55 6.50
C LEU A 241 -3.47 9.17 6.97
N ILE A 242 -3.50 8.16 6.09
CA ILE A 242 -3.15 6.80 6.45
C ILE A 242 -2.90 5.96 5.19
N VAL A 243 -1.93 5.04 5.26
CA VAL A 243 -1.68 4.09 4.17
C VAL A 243 -2.89 3.13 3.98
N ASP A 244 -3.16 2.75 2.74
CA ASP A 244 -4.36 2.03 2.29
C ASP A 244 -4.66 0.72 3.07
N GLN A 245 -3.65 -0.11 3.30
CA GLN A 245 -3.84 -1.40 3.97
C GLN A 245 -4.20 -1.24 5.44
N GLN A 246 -3.60 -0.27 6.13
CA GLN A 246 -3.92 0.09 7.51
C GLN A 246 -5.27 0.80 7.60
N SER A 247 -5.61 1.64 6.62
CA SER A 247 -6.94 2.22 6.46
C SER A 247 -8.01 1.12 6.39
N ALA A 248 -7.78 0.09 5.57
CA ALA A 248 -8.69 -1.05 5.45
C ALA A 248 -8.81 -1.84 6.77
N LEU A 249 -7.69 -2.04 7.50
CA LEU A 249 -7.72 -2.69 8.82
C LEU A 249 -8.59 -1.91 9.82
N TYR A 250 -8.45 -0.57 9.83
CA TYR A 250 -9.26 0.32 10.66
C TYR A 250 -10.73 0.29 10.26
N ALA A 251 -11.02 0.44 8.96
CA ALA A 251 -12.39 0.46 8.43
C ALA A 251 -13.14 -0.86 8.64
N GLN A 252 -12.43 -1.99 8.69
CA GLN A 252 -12.98 -3.31 9.03
C GLN A 252 -13.18 -3.52 10.54
N ASN A 253 -13.01 -2.46 11.37
CA ASN A 253 -13.16 -2.51 12.83
C ASN A 253 -12.24 -3.55 13.50
N CYS A 254 -11.02 -3.71 13.00
CA CYS A 254 -10.02 -4.61 13.59
C CYS A 254 -9.30 -3.93 14.78
N PHE A 255 -10.05 -3.48 15.79
CA PHE A 255 -9.54 -2.67 16.91
C PHE A 255 -8.95 -3.49 18.05
N THR A 256 -9.22 -4.78 18.11
CA THR A 256 -8.71 -5.66 19.17
C THR A 256 -7.53 -6.50 18.66
N PRO A 257 -6.51 -6.75 19.48
CA PRO A 257 -5.43 -7.67 19.12
C PRO A 257 -5.98 -9.03 18.64
N GLY A 258 -5.42 -9.59 17.57
CA GLY A 258 -5.88 -10.82 16.92
C GLY A 258 -7.00 -10.63 15.91
N SER A 259 -7.62 -9.43 15.81
CA SER A 259 -8.52 -9.14 14.70
C SER A 259 -7.69 -8.90 13.44
N ALA A 260 -8.08 -9.56 12.35
CA ALA A 260 -7.35 -9.50 11.09
C ALA A 260 -8.28 -9.14 9.92
N LYS A 261 -7.72 -8.52 8.90
CA LYS A 261 -8.37 -8.33 7.59
C LYS A 261 -7.58 -9.03 6.48
N VAL A 262 -8.27 -9.44 5.45
CA VAL A 262 -7.69 -9.97 4.22
C VAL A 262 -8.33 -9.24 3.04
N THR A 263 -7.51 -8.57 2.25
CA THR A 263 -7.96 -7.89 1.03
C THR A 263 -7.56 -8.74 -0.17
N TYR A 264 -8.54 -9.26 -0.90
CA TYR A 264 -8.33 -10.01 -2.14
C TYR A 264 -8.45 -9.07 -3.35
N GLY A 265 -7.34 -8.77 -3.97
CA GLY A 265 -7.22 -8.01 -5.20
C GLY A 265 -6.39 -8.78 -6.23
N THR A 266 -5.57 -8.10 -7.01
CA THR A 266 -4.55 -8.71 -7.90
C THR A 266 -3.61 -9.62 -7.11
N GLY A 267 -3.08 -9.11 -5.99
CA GLY A 267 -2.49 -9.87 -4.89
C GLY A 267 -3.47 -10.01 -3.73
N CYS A 268 -2.98 -10.50 -2.60
CA CYS A 268 -3.74 -10.58 -1.37
C CYS A 268 -2.90 -10.00 -0.24
N PHE A 269 -3.48 -9.10 0.55
CA PHE A 269 -2.79 -8.44 1.65
C PHE A 269 -3.54 -8.68 2.96
N MET A 270 -2.80 -9.20 3.92
CA MET A 270 -3.31 -9.61 5.22
C MET A 270 -2.68 -8.74 6.29
N LEU A 271 -3.50 -8.10 7.11
CA LEU A 271 -3.04 -7.38 8.29
C LEU A 271 -3.77 -7.89 9.53
N MET A 272 -3.01 -8.07 10.61
CA MET A 272 -3.55 -8.43 11.91
C MET A 272 -3.15 -7.35 12.94
N ASN A 273 -4.10 -6.85 13.69
CA ASN A 273 -3.82 -6.00 14.85
C ASN A 273 -2.99 -6.78 15.88
N ALA A 274 -1.76 -6.33 16.10
CA ALA A 274 -0.80 -6.92 17.04
C ALA A 274 -0.80 -6.25 18.42
N GLY A 275 -1.67 -5.27 18.64
CA GLY A 275 -1.76 -4.54 19.91
C GLY A 275 -0.81 -3.35 20.00
N LYS A 276 -0.45 -2.98 21.25
CA LYS A 276 0.33 -1.76 21.55
C LYS A 276 1.84 -1.98 21.57
N THR A 277 2.30 -3.21 21.41
CA THR A 277 3.73 -3.57 21.40
C THR A 277 4.07 -4.16 20.04
N PRO A 278 5.14 -3.70 19.36
CA PRO A 278 5.56 -4.29 18.10
C PRO A 278 6.01 -5.74 18.29
N VAL A 279 5.63 -6.61 17.38
CA VAL A 279 6.02 -8.02 17.34
C VAL A 279 7.15 -8.18 16.34
N THR A 280 8.31 -8.66 16.76
CA THR A 280 9.37 -9.02 15.81
C THR A 280 9.07 -10.40 15.22
N SER A 281 8.80 -10.46 13.91
CA SER A 281 8.60 -11.73 13.23
C SER A 281 9.95 -12.38 12.91
N HIS A 282 10.08 -13.65 13.24
CA HIS A 282 11.23 -14.48 12.87
C HIS A 282 10.93 -15.36 11.65
N SER A 283 9.70 -15.33 11.17
CA SER A 283 9.20 -16.15 10.08
C SER A 283 8.90 -15.35 8.80
N GLY A 284 9.41 -14.12 8.69
CA GLY A 284 9.32 -13.31 7.47
C GLY A 284 8.05 -12.49 7.33
N LEU A 285 7.28 -12.25 8.39
CA LEU A 285 6.22 -11.25 8.37
C LEU A 285 6.82 -9.85 8.58
N LEU A 286 6.07 -8.83 8.16
CA LEU A 286 6.41 -7.45 8.42
C LEU A 286 5.67 -6.96 9.66
N THR A 287 6.31 -6.08 10.41
CA THR A 287 5.67 -5.31 11.48
C THR A 287 5.64 -3.85 11.07
N SER A 288 4.50 -3.21 11.20
CA SER A 288 4.33 -1.80 10.90
C SER A 288 3.41 -1.13 11.92
N ILE A 289 3.38 0.20 11.91
CA ILE A 289 2.37 0.93 12.67
C ILE A 289 1.04 0.78 11.93
N ALA A 290 0.01 0.25 12.62
CA ALA A 290 -1.34 0.17 12.10
C ALA A 290 -1.98 1.57 12.07
N TRP A 291 -1.89 2.28 13.19
CA TRP A 291 -2.28 3.69 13.34
C TRP A 291 -1.71 4.25 14.64
N GLN A 292 -1.62 5.57 14.69
CA GLN A 292 -1.42 6.31 15.93
C GLN A 292 -2.53 7.34 16.06
N LEU A 293 -3.22 7.33 17.20
CA LEU A 293 -4.35 8.20 17.50
C LEU A 293 -4.30 8.63 18.97
N ARG A 294 -4.37 9.94 19.23
CA ARG A 294 -4.40 10.51 20.58
C ARG A 294 -3.24 10.03 21.48
N GLY A 295 -2.04 9.95 20.91
CA GLY A 295 -0.83 9.48 21.59
C GLY A 295 -0.69 7.96 21.69
N GLU A 296 -1.73 7.20 21.37
CA GLU A 296 -1.71 5.74 21.41
C GLU A 296 -1.34 5.13 20.05
N THR A 297 -0.36 4.24 20.04
CA THR A 297 0.10 3.52 18.87
C THR A 297 -0.42 2.08 18.88
N THR A 298 -0.97 1.64 17.76
CA THR A 298 -1.32 0.25 17.49
C THR A 298 -0.41 -0.28 16.38
N TYR A 299 0.10 -1.48 16.55
CA TYR A 299 0.94 -2.16 15.57
C TYR A 299 0.17 -3.23 14.82
N ALA A 300 0.63 -3.55 13.62
CA ALA A 300 0.10 -4.66 12.82
C ALA A 300 1.21 -5.59 12.37
N LEU A 301 0.90 -6.90 12.32
CA LEU A 301 1.63 -7.85 11.50
C LEU A 301 1.03 -7.83 10.10
N ASP A 302 1.89 -7.83 9.10
CA ASP A 302 1.54 -7.70 7.70
C ASP A 302 2.15 -8.85 6.87
N ALA A 303 1.34 -9.43 6.00
CA ALA A 303 1.74 -10.46 5.06
C ALA A 303 1.14 -10.18 3.68
N GLY A 304 2.00 -10.12 2.68
CA GLY A 304 1.61 -10.00 1.29
C GLY A 304 1.64 -11.34 0.55
N ILE A 305 0.72 -11.52 -0.38
CA ILE A 305 0.71 -12.59 -1.38
C ILE A 305 0.64 -11.89 -2.73
N TYR A 306 1.69 -12.01 -3.55
CA TYR A 306 1.79 -11.25 -4.79
C TYR A 306 0.75 -11.64 -5.84
N VAL A 307 0.33 -12.91 -5.86
CA VAL A 307 -0.53 -13.46 -6.90
C VAL A 307 -1.75 -14.13 -6.29
N ALA A 308 -2.90 -13.46 -6.35
CA ALA A 308 -4.20 -13.98 -5.96
C ALA A 308 -5.18 -13.85 -7.15
N GLY A 309 -5.89 -12.74 -7.29
CA GLY A 309 -6.75 -12.47 -8.44
C GLY A 309 -6.00 -12.50 -9.78
N ALA A 310 -4.69 -12.21 -9.78
CA ALA A 310 -3.85 -12.34 -10.96
C ALA A 310 -3.82 -13.78 -11.49
N ALA A 311 -3.85 -14.80 -10.63
CA ALA A 311 -3.95 -16.21 -11.05
C ALA A 311 -5.29 -16.50 -11.76
N ILE A 312 -6.38 -15.91 -11.28
CA ILE A 312 -7.69 -16.03 -11.93
C ILE A 312 -7.70 -15.33 -13.29
N GLN A 313 -7.11 -14.15 -13.39
CA GLN A 313 -6.95 -13.45 -14.66
C GLN A 313 -6.08 -14.24 -15.66
N TRP A 314 -5.04 -14.91 -15.16
CA TRP A 314 -4.19 -15.78 -15.97
C TRP A 314 -4.97 -16.99 -16.51
N LEU A 315 -5.81 -17.65 -15.70
CA LEU A 315 -6.71 -18.72 -16.16
C LEU A 315 -7.63 -18.25 -17.29
N LYS A 316 -8.10 -16.98 -17.20
CA LYS A 316 -8.99 -16.39 -18.21
C LYS A 316 -8.22 -15.99 -19.47
N ASN A 317 -7.20 -15.17 -19.34
CA ASN A 317 -6.61 -14.44 -20.46
C ASN A 317 -5.54 -15.23 -21.20
N GLN A 318 -4.72 -16.01 -20.51
CA GLN A 318 -3.62 -16.79 -21.09
C GLN A 318 -4.00 -18.24 -21.32
N MET A 319 -4.68 -18.85 -20.36
CA MET A 319 -5.02 -20.28 -20.46
C MET A 319 -6.36 -20.53 -21.13
N GLY A 320 -7.27 -19.55 -21.19
CA GLY A 320 -8.59 -19.71 -21.80
C GLY A 320 -9.49 -20.75 -21.12
N LEU A 321 -9.21 -21.08 -19.83
CA LEU A 321 -9.94 -22.13 -19.09
C LEU A 321 -11.26 -21.63 -18.54
N ILE A 322 -11.42 -20.32 -18.33
CA ILE A 322 -12.63 -19.66 -17.85
C ILE A 322 -12.97 -18.44 -18.73
N ARG A 323 -14.22 -18.03 -18.76
CA ARG A 323 -14.68 -16.83 -19.48
C ARG A 323 -14.71 -15.61 -18.57
N SER A 324 -15.03 -15.82 -17.29
CA SER A 324 -15.10 -14.79 -16.25
C SER A 324 -14.62 -15.34 -14.92
N ALA A 325 -14.26 -14.47 -13.98
CA ALA A 325 -13.90 -14.88 -12.62
C ALA A 325 -15.07 -15.61 -11.91
N ALA A 326 -16.32 -15.25 -12.22
CA ALA A 326 -17.51 -15.88 -11.65
C ALA A 326 -17.66 -17.37 -12.04
N ASP A 327 -17.03 -17.82 -13.13
CA ASP A 327 -17.10 -19.23 -13.55
C ASP A 327 -16.31 -20.15 -12.60
N THR A 328 -15.35 -19.60 -11.85
CA THR A 328 -14.44 -20.41 -11.02
C THR A 328 -15.14 -21.19 -9.93
N GLU A 329 -16.13 -20.57 -9.25
CA GLU A 329 -16.92 -21.22 -8.21
C GLU A 329 -17.69 -22.41 -8.77
N ALA A 330 -18.46 -22.18 -9.83
CA ALA A 330 -19.27 -23.21 -10.46
C ALA A 330 -18.42 -24.37 -11.00
N MET A 331 -17.23 -24.08 -11.53
CA MET A 331 -16.31 -25.13 -11.99
C MET A 331 -15.69 -25.90 -10.84
N ALA A 332 -15.23 -25.23 -9.81
CA ALA A 332 -14.64 -25.89 -8.63
C ALA A 332 -15.64 -26.79 -7.90
N LEU A 333 -16.94 -26.44 -7.91
CA LEU A 333 -18.00 -27.25 -7.31
C LEU A 333 -18.39 -28.50 -8.14
N ARG A 334 -17.97 -28.58 -9.43
CA ARG A 334 -18.20 -29.77 -10.28
C ARG A 334 -17.24 -30.92 -10.02
N THR A 335 -16.20 -30.71 -9.24
CA THR A 335 -15.23 -31.75 -8.86
C THR A 335 -15.21 -31.89 -7.35
N GLN A 336 -15.03 -33.14 -6.86
CA GLN A 336 -14.99 -33.42 -5.42
C GLN A 336 -13.74 -32.87 -4.74
N ASP A 337 -12.62 -32.90 -5.48
CA ASP A 337 -11.30 -32.47 -5.04
C ASP A 337 -10.48 -31.90 -6.21
N ASN A 338 -9.23 -31.54 -5.97
CA ASN A 338 -8.32 -31.04 -6.99
C ASN A 338 -7.65 -32.16 -7.82
N GLY A 339 -8.00 -33.43 -7.63
CA GLY A 339 -7.41 -34.57 -8.34
C GLY A 339 -5.91 -34.78 -8.07
N GLY A 340 -5.40 -34.29 -6.96
CA GLY A 340 -3.96 -34.31 -6.64
C GLY A 340 -3.15 -33.20 -7.34
N VAL A 341 -3.82 -32.27 -8.02
CA VAL A 341 -3.16 -31.13 -8.67
C VAL A 341 -2.95 -30.00 -7.66
N TYR A 342 -1.73 -29.53 -7.54
CA TYR A 342 -1.39 -28.36 -6.73
C TYR A 342 -0.72 -27.30 -7.61
N PHE A 343 -1.05 -26.04 -7.36
CA PHE A 343 -0.51 -24.89 -8.06
C PHE A 343 0.19 -23.93 -7.10
N VAL A 344 1.41 -23.53 -7.44
CA VAL A 344 2.15 -22.45 -6.79
C VAL A 344 2.17 -21.27 -7.75
N PRO A 345 1.37 -20.20 -7.55
CA PRO A 345 1.23 -19.11 -8.52
C PRO A 345 2.33 -18.04 -8.34
N ALA A 346 3.59 -18.44 -8.35
CA ALA A 346 4.73 -17.55 -8.14
C ALA A 346 5.14 -16.83 -9.44
N PHE A 347 4.22 -16.11 -10.10
CA PHE A 347 4.51 -15.41 -11.35
C PHE A 347 5.57 -14.31 -11.22
N SER A 348 5.61 -13.67 -10.04
CA SER A 348 6.56 -12.60 -9.69
C SER A 348 7.36 -12.95 -8.43
N GLY A 349 7.60 -14.24 -8.19
CA GLY A 349 8.17 -14.72 -6.93
C GLY A 349 7.12 -14.97 -5.85
N LEU A 350 7.58 -15.31 -4.65
CA LEU A 350 6.79 -15.49 -3.45
C LEU A 350 7.12 -14.38 -2.45
N ALA A 351 6.09 -13.82 -1.82
CA ALA A 351 6.22 -12.88 -0.71
C ALA A 351 6.25 -13.62 0.64
N ALA A 352 5.72 -13.02 1.68
CA ALA A 352 5.66 -13.62 3.02
C ALA A 352 5.04 -15.02 3.01
N PRO A 353 5.57 -15.98 3.78
CA PRO A 353 6.74 -15.87 4.64
C PRO A 353 8.07 -16.21 3.92
N HIS A 354 8.05 -16.54 2.63
CA HIS A 354 9.17 -17.15 1.90
C HIS A 354 10.19 -16.13 1.39
N TRP A 355 9.74 -14.98 0.90
CA TRP A 355 10.54 -13.91 0.29
C TRP A 355 11.50 -14.42 -0.79
N ASP A 356 10.97 -15.30 -1.67
CA ASP A 356 11.72 -15.84 -2.80
C ASP A 356 11.31 -15.16 -4.11
N GLN A 357 12.09 -14.17 -4.53
CA GLN A 357 11.87 -13.44 -5.78
C GLN A 357 12.19 -14.28 -7.04
N TYR A 358 12.90 -15.41 -6.88
CA TYR A 358 13.29 -16.29 -7.98
C TYR A 358 12.32 -17.45 -8.20
N ALA A 359 11.41 -17.71 -7.25
CA ALA A 359 10.35 -18.70 -7.44
C ALA A 359 9.51 -18.37 -8.69
N ARG A 360 9.08 -19.42 -9.37
CA ARG A 360 8.22 -19.31 -10.57
C ARG A 360 6.99 -20.19 -10.42
N GLY A 361 5.92 -19.83 -11.15
CA GLY A 361 4.67 -20.58 -11.17
C GLY A 361 4.91 -22.05 -11.54
N THR A 362 4.37 -22.96 -10.73
CA THR A 362 4.59 -24.40 -10.88
C THR A 362 3.29 -25.15 -10.61
N MET A 363 2.93 -26.09 -11.47
CA MET A 363 1.85 -27.04 -11.23
C MET A 363 2.43 -28.45 -11.11
N VAL A 364 1.98 -29.19 -10.09
CA VAL A 364 2.38 -30.58 -9.84
C VAL A 364 1.15 -31.47 -9.74
N GLY A 365 1.32 -32.80 -9.93
CA GLY A 365 0.24 -33.76 -9.81
C GLY A 365 -0.64 -33.89 -11.05
N ILE A 366 -0.30 -33.30 -12.18
CA ILE A 366 -1.04 -33.42 -13.44
C ILE A 366 -0.87 -34.84 -14.02
N THR A 367 -2.01 -35.46 -14.38
CA THR A 367 -2.09 -36.76 -15.04
C THR A 367 -2.88 -36.67 -16.34
N GLY A 368 -2.92 -37.74 -17.12
CA GLY A 368 -3.74 -37.80 -18.34
C GLY A 368 -5.27 -37.66 -18.10
N GLY A 369 -5.71 -37.87 -16.86
CA GLY A 369 -7.11 -37.70 -16.47
C GLY A 369 -7.44 -36.34 -15.80
N THR A 370 -6.45 -35.45 -15.66
CA THR A 370 -6.68 -34.15 -15.04
C THR A 370 -7.63 -33.29 -15.88
N THR A 371 -8.69 -32.79 -15.25
CA THR A 371 -9.69 -31.94 -15.92
C THR A 371 -9.40 -30.46 -15.72
N ARG A 372 -9.98 -29.61 -16.57
CA ARG A 372 -9.88 -28.15 -16.40
C ARG A 372 -10.52 -27.65 -15.09
N GLU A 373 -11.57 -28.33 -14.63
CA GLU A 373 -12.24 -28.04 -13.36
C GLU A 373 -11.30 -28.25 -12.16
N GLN A 374 -10.49 -29.32 -12.20
CA GLN A 374 -9.48 -29.59 -11.19
C GLN A 374 -8.35 -28.55 -11.20
N ILE A 375 -7.92 -28.07 -12.38
CA ILE A 375 -6.94 -26.97 -12.49
C ILE A 375 -7.50 -25.68 -11.92
N VAL A 376 -8.74 -25.32 -12.24
CA VAL A 376 -9.41 -24.14 -11.70
C VAL A 376 -9.54 -24.23 -10.18
N ARG A 377 -9.95 -25.38 -9.65
CA ARG A 377 -10.02 -25.64 -8.21
C ARG A 377 -8.66 -25.53 -7.54
N ALA A 378 -7.63 -26.16 -8.08
CA ALA A 378 -6.26 -26.06 -7.58
C ALA A 378 -5.75 -24.61 -7.53
N THR A 379 -6.18 -23.78 -8.49
CA THR A 379 -5.84 -22.34 -8.49
C THR A 379 -6.53 -21.59 -7.35
N LEU A 380 -7.82 -21.84 -7.08
CA LEU A 380 -8.50 -21.25 -5.94
C LEU A 380 -7.91 -21.72 -4.60
N GLU A 381 -7.63 -23.02 -4.49
CA GLU A 381 -7.02 -23.61 -3.29
C GLU A 381 -5.62 -23.06 -3.03
N SER A 382 -4.85 -22.77 -4.08
CA SER A 382 -3.50 -22.18 -3.94
C SER A 382 -3.51 -20.83 -3.22
N ILE A 383 -4.54 -20.01 -3.46
CA ILE A 383 -4.71 -18.73 -2.77
C ILE A 383 -5.03 -18.99 -1.29
N ALA A 384 -5.95 -19.93 -1.02
CA ALA A 384 -6.34 -20.28 0.33
C ALA A 384 -5.18 -20.89 1.15
N TYR A 385 -4.33 -21.72 0.53
CA TYR A 385 -3.14 -22.27 1.20
C TYR A 385 -2.17 -21.18 1.62
N GLN A 386 -1.84 -20.25 0.73
CA GLN A 386 -0.95 -19.12 1.06
C GLN A 386 -1.52 -18.26 2.19
N VAL A 387 -2.83 -17.97 2.17
CA VAL A 387 -3.52 -17.27 3.26
C VAL A 387 -3.42 -18.05 4.57
N SER A 388 -3.69 -19.37 4.53
CA SER A 388 -3.60 -20.25 5.72
C SER A 388 -2.20 -20.27 6.31
N ASP A 389 -1.16 -20.34 5.47
CA ASP A 389 0.23 -20.38 5.93
C ASP A 389 0.62 -19.07 6.60
N ASN A 390 0.26 -17.93 6.02
CA ASN A 390 0.50 -16.63 6.64
C ASN A 390 -0.26 -16.47 7.97
N LEU A 391 -1.52 -16.94 8.07
CA LEU A 391 -2.27 -16.91 9.34
C LEU A 391 -1.62 -17.76 10.42
N LYS A 392 -1.10 -18.95 10.08
CA LYS A 392 -0.35 -19.80 11.02
C LYS A 392 0.89 -19.08 11.54
N VAL A 393 1.63 -18.43 10.64
CA VAL A 393 2.82 -17.66 11.01
C VAL A 393 2.46 -16.45 11.86
N MET A 394 1.41 -15.69 11.51
CA MET A 394 0.94 -14.56 12.34
C MET A 394 0.62 -15.00 13.77
N ARG A 395 -0.07 -16.14 13.92
CA ARG A 395 -0.39 -16.70 15.23
C ARG A 395 0.86 -17.19 15.97
N SER A 396 1.78 -17.86 15.29
CA SER A 396 3.00 -18.40 15.89
C SER A 396 3.92 -17.28 16.39
N ASP A 397 4.18 -16.27 15.55
CA ASP A 397 5.15 -15.22 15.86
C ASP A 397 4.60 -14.23 16.91
N SER A 398 3.30 -13.94 16.88
CA SER A 398 2.68 -13.02 17.84
C SER A 398 2.29 -13.66 19.17
N GLY A 399 2.02 -14.97 19.19
CA GLY A 399 1.37 -15.63 20.32
C GLY A 399 -0.10 -15.21 20.53
N ILE A 400 -0.65 -14.37 19.64
CA ILE A 400 -2.01 -13.84 19.75
C ILE A 400 -2.99 -14.73 18.96
N PRO A 401 -4.09 -15.22 19.57
CA PRO A 401 -5.10 -15.98 18.85
C PRO A 401 -5.78 -15.10 17.79
N ILE A 402 -5.95 -15.63 16.57
CA ILE A 402 -6.74 -14.96 15.54
C ILE A 402 -8.20 -15.38 15.71
N GLU A 403 -9.01 -14.48 16.24
CA GLU A 403 -10.42 -14.78 16.56
C GLU A 403 -11.36 -14.47 15.39
N ARG A 404 -10.99 -13.47 14.57
CA ARG A 404 -11.84 -12.98 13.49
C ARG A 404 -11.02 -12.50 12.31
N ILE A 405 -11.46 -12.91 11.12
CA ILE A 405 -10.94 -12.44 9.85
C ILE A 405 -12.05 -11.67 9.14
N ARG A 406 -11.75 -10.46 8.70
CA ARG A 406 -12.61 -9.63 7.84
C ARG A 406 -12.12 -9.71 6.39
N VAL A 407 -13.03 -9.74 5.45
CA VAL A 407 -12.75 -9.81 4.01
C VAL A 407 -13.43 -8.65 3.29
#